data_0c98d45995ad6a8ccafcd14ce796f740
#
_entry.id   0c98d45995ad6a8ccafcd14ce796f740
#
_cell.length_a   1.000
_cell.length_b   1.000
_cell.length_c   1.000
_cell.angle_alpha   90.00
_cell.angle_beta   90.00
_cell.angle_gamma   90.00
#
_symmetry.space_group_name_H-M   'P 1'
#
loop_
_entity.id
_entity.type
_entity.pdbx_description
1 polymer ?
#
loop_
_entity_poly.entity_id
_entity_poly.type
_entity_poly.pdbx_seq_one_letter_code
_entity_poly.pdbx_strand_id
1 'polypeptide(L)'
;MIKLTTQQLAQILNANLIGDEQVVVENINTDTRKSVSNSLFFALKGEHFDAHQYLDKAVEQGATALVVQQANTEIATPQLVVADTRLALGQLAK
;
A
#
# COMPACT_ATOMS: atom_id res chain seq x y z
N MET A 1 -11.79 10.64 0.73
CA MET A 1 -11.26 10.32 -0.62
C MET A 1 -9.97 11.08 -0.87
N ILE A 2 -8.93 10.36 -1.26
CA ILE A 2 -7.65 10.96 -1.63
C ILE A 2 -7.46 10.82 -3.14
N LYS A 3 -6.59 11.65 -3.71
CA LYS A 3 -6.20 11.52 -5.11
C LYS A 3 -4.75 11.94 -5.21
N LEU A 4 -3.88 10.97 -4.98
CA LEU A 4 -2.43 11.19 -4.91
C LEU A 4 -1.72 10.19 -5.81
N THR A 5 -0.59 10.62 -6.38
CA THR A 5 0.28 9.69 -7.10
C THR A 5 1.14 8.91 -6.13
N THR A 6 1.68 7.78 -6.60
CA THR A 6 2.62 6.98 -5.79
C THR A 6 3.85 7.81 -5.42
N GLN A 7 4.29 8.72 -6.28
CA GLN A 7 5.40 9.62 -5.97
C GLN A 7 5.06 10.53 -4.78
N GLN A 8 3.87 11.13 -4.80
CA GLN A 8 3.43 12.00 -3.70
C GLN A 8 3.30 11.23 -2.40
N LEU A 9 2.76 10.00 -2.48
CA LEU A 9 2.64 9.13 -1.31
C LEU A 9 4.00 8.76 -0.73
N ALA A 10 4.97 8.49 -1.60
CA ALA A 10 6.33 8.17 -1.14
C ALA A 10 6.94 9.33 -0.35
N GLN A 11 6.68 10.56 -0.78
CA GLN A 11 7.16 11.74 -0.08
C GLN A 11 6.47 11.93 1.27
N ILE A 12 5.14 11.78 1.29
CA ILE A 12 4.35 11.94 2.52
C ILE A 12 4.76 10.89 3.56
N LEU A 13 4.93 9.65 3.13
CA LEU A 13 5.21 8.52 4.01
C LEU A 13 6.70 8.31 4.27
N ASN A 14 7.55 9.09 3.60
CA ASN A 14 9.00 8.89 3.63
C ASN A 14 9.35 7.45 3.26
N ALA A 15 8.68 6.95 2.22
CA ALA A 15 8.79 5.57 1.77
C ALA A 15 9.76 5.44 0.60
N ASN A 16 10.32 4.25 0.45
CA ASN A 16 11.12 3.90 -0.72
C ASN A 16 10.18 3.31 -1.78
N LEU A 17 9.96 4.04 -2.86
CA LEU A 17 9.05 3.61 -3.92
C LEU A 17 9.75 2.63 -4.87
N ILE A 18 9.12 1.49 -5.08
CA ILE A 18 9.55 0.49 -6.07
C ILE A 18 8.42 0.38 -7.09
N GLY A 19 8.70 0.71 -8.34
CA GLY A 19 7.74 0.67 -9.43
C GLY A 19 7.35 2.04 -9.95
N ASP A 20 6.16 2.12 -10.57
CA ASP A 20 5.70 3.32 -11.25
C ASP A 20 5.33 4.43 -10.26
N GLU A 21 5.90 5.62 -10.45
CA GLU A 21 5.64 6.78 -9.59
C GLU A 21 4.44 7.62 -10.05
N GLN A 22 3.82 7.24 -11.17
CA GLN A 22 2.72 8.00 -11.78
C GLN A 22 1.36 7.38 -11.53
N VAL A 23 1.28 6.32 -10.76
CA VAL A 23 0.00 5.64 -10.47
C VAL A 23 -0.81 6.48 -9.48
N VAL A 24 -2.07 6.75 -9.84
CA VAL A 24 -2.98 7.53 -8.99
C VAL A 24 -3.72 6.61 -8.04
N VAL A 25 -3.77 7.00 -6.77
CA VAL A 25 -4.51 6.30 -5.72
C VAL A 25 -5.65 7.20 -5.26
N GLU A 26 -6.85 6.64 -5.15
CA GLU A 26 -8.04 7.39 -4.75
C GLU A 26 -8.63 6.94 -3.42
N ASN A 27 -8.32 5.74 -2.97
CA ASN A 27 -8.88 5.14 -1.77
C ASN A 27 -7.81 4.45 -0.94
N ILE A 28 -8.14 4.16 0.32
CA ILE A 28 -7.28 3.39 1.23
C ILE A 28 -7.99 2.10 1.58
N ASN A 29 -7.26 0.98 1.58
CA ASN A 29 -7.78 -0.32 1.98
C ASN A 29 -6.78 -1.04 2.88
N THR A 30 -7.27 -1.61 3.97
CA THR A 30 -6.46 -2.42 4.89
C THR A 30 -6.98 -3.86 5.01
N ASP A 31 -7.99 -4.22 4.21
CA ASP A 31 -8.67 -5.52 4.31
C ASP A 31 -8.78 -6.18 2.93
N THR A 32 -8.07 -7.31 2.75
CA THR A 32 -8.07 -8.04 1.48
C THR A 32 -9.41 -8.70 1.16
N ARG A 33 -10.34 -8.72 2.11
CA ARG A 33 -11.68 -9.26 1.87
C ARG A 33 -12.61 -8.24 1.21
N LYS A 34 -12.21 -6.98 1.17
CA LYS A 34 -12.98 -5.91 0.54
C LYS A 34 -12.41 -5.56 -0.81
N SER A 35 -13.29 -5.33 -1.78
CA SER A 35 -12.90 -4.86 -3.11
C SER A 35 -12.99 -3.35 -3.15
N VAL A 36 -11.85 -2.68 -3.29
CA VAL A 36 -11.78 -1.21 -3.32
C VAL A 36 -10.89 -0.82 -4.51
N SER A 37 -11.51 -0.29 -5.55
CA SER A 37 -10.80 0.10 -6.77
C SER A 37 -9.86 1.27 -6.52
N ASN A 38 -8.74 1.29 -7.23
CA ASN A 38 -7.75 2.37 -7.15
C ASN A 38 -7.31 2.64 -5.72
N SER A 39 -7.10 1.57 -4.95
CA SER A 39 -6.77 1.68 -3.54
C SER A 39 -5.27 1.57 -3.28
N LEU A 40 -4.87 2.23 -2.20
CA LEU A 40 -3.57 2.01 -1.58
C LEU A 40 -3.78 1.02 -0.45
N PHE A 41 -3.26 -0.19 -0.62
CA PHE A 41 -3.39 -1.23 0.38
C PHE A 41 -2.23 -1.16 1.37
N PHE A 42 -2.53 -1.13 2.66
CA PHE A 42 -1.54 -1.16 3.73
C PHE A 42 -1.38 -2.58 4.25
N ALA A 43 -0.21 -3.16 4.06
CA ALA A 43 0.10 -4.51 4.54
C ALA A 43 0.41 -4.47 6.04
N LEU A 44 -0.63 -4.51 6.85
CA LEU A 44 -0.48 -4.45 8.30
C LEU A 44 0.01 -5.80 8.83
N LYS A 45 0.88 -5.75 9.82
CA LYS A 45 1.44 -6.94 10.45
C LYS A 45 1.07 -6.94 11.94
N GLY A 46 0.37 -7.99 12.37
CA GLY A 46 0.03 -8.20 13.76
C GLY A 46 0.82 -9.35 14.34
N GLU A 47 0.48 -9.74 15.58
CA GLU A 47 1.17 -10.80 16.30
C GLU A 47 0.97 -12.17 15.64
N HIS A 48 -0.23 -12.45 15.15
CA HIS A 48 -0.60 -13.72 14.51
C HIS A 48 -1.02 -13.57 13.07
N PHE A 49 -0.85 -12.39 12.49
CA PHE A 49 -1.33 -12.08 11.14
C PHE A 49 -0.34 -11.17 10.44
N ASP A 50 -0.03 -11.49 9.20
CA ASP A 50 0.85 -10.67 8.38
C ASP A 50 0.22 -10.52 6.99
N ALA A 51 -0.29 -9.32 6.71
CA ALA A 51 -0.93 -9.03 5.43
C ALA A 51 0.05 -9.08 4.25
N HIS A 52 1.35 -9.09 4.51
CA HIS A 52 2.35 -9.27 3.43
C HIS A 52 2.16 -10.60 2.71
N GLN A 53 1.54 -11.59 3.35
CA GLN A 53 1.24 -12.88 2.72
C GLN A 53 0.07 -12.81 1.74
N TYR A 54 -0.67 -11.70 1.75
CA TYR A 54 -1.90 -11.56 0.97
C TYR A 54 -1.83 -10.43 -0.05
N LEU A 55 -0.63 -10.02 -0.46
CA LEU A 55 -0.47 -8.91 -1.42
C LEU A 55 -1.11 -9.22 -2.76
N ASP A 56 -1.00 -10.47 -3.24
CA ASP A 56 -1.65 -10.88 -4.49
C ASP A 56 -3.16 -10.68 -4.42
N LYS A 57 -3.75 -11.04 -3.28
CA LYS A 57 -5.18 -10.89 -3.09
C LYS A 57 -5.58 -9.42 -3.03
N ALA A 58 -4.76 -8.58 -2.41
CA ALA A 58 -5.02 -7.14 -2.38
C ALA A 58 -5.06 -6.56 -3.80
N VAL A 59 -4.14 -6.98 -4.65
CA VAL A 59 -4.11 -6.54 -6.05
C VAL A 59 -5.38 -7.00 -6.78
N GLU A 60 -5.82 -8.24 -6.56
CA GLU A 60 -7.07 -8.75 -7.13
C GLU A 60 -8.28 -7.93 -6.69
N GLN A 61 -8.24 -7.38 -5.49
CA GLN A 61 -9.33 -6.58 -4.93
C GLN A 61 -9.26 -5.10 -5.31
N GLY A 62 -8.38 -4.74 -6.23
CA GLY A 62 -8.34 -3.40 -6.80
C GLY A 62 -7.21 -2.50 -6.33
N ALA A 63 -6.28 -3.01 -5.55
CA ALA A 63 -5.13 -2.22 -5.11
C ALA A 63 -4.25 -1.86 -6.30
N THR A 64 -3.95 -0.56 -6.45
CA THR A 64 -3.07 -0.07 -7.50
C THR A 64 -1.70 0.32 -6.95
N ALA A 65 -1.55 0.33 -5.64
CA ALA A 65 -0.27 0.49 -4.96
C ALA A 65 -0.35 -0.18 -3.60
N LEU A 66 0.81 -0.55 -3.07
CA LEU A 66 0.92 -1.28 -1.81
C LEU A 66 1.88 -0.55 -0.87
N VAL A 67 1.53 -0.45 0.42
CA VAL A 67 2.45 0.02 1.46
C VAL A 67 2.91 -1.21 2.24
N VAL A 68 4.21 -1.47 2.25
CA VAL A 68 4.77 -2.70 2.81
C VAL A 68 6.00 -2.38 3.66
N GLN A 69 6.33 -3.30 4.57
CA GLN A 69 7.58 -3.22 5.31
C GLN A 69 8.69 -3.98 4.59
N GLN A 70 8.31 -4.91 3.72
CA GLN A 70 9.25 -5.68 2.90
C GLN A 70 8.64 -5.84 1.52
N ALA A 71 9.37 -5.41 0.49
CA ALA A 71 8.89 -5.50 -0.88
C ALA A 71 8.87 -6.95 -1.37
N ASN A 72 7.86 -7.25 -2.20
CA ASN A 72 7.78 -8.53 -2.90
C ASN A 72 8.13 -8.31 -4.37
N THR A 73 9.30 -8.81 -4.77
CA THR A 73 9.82 -8.59 -6.12
C THR A 73 9.04 -9.33 -7.21
N GLU A 74 8.17 -10.27 -6.82
CA GLU A 74 7.35 -11.01 -7.78
C GLU A 74 6.06 -10.26 -8.15
N ILE A 75 5.76 -9.17 -7.45
CA ILE A 75 4.55 -8.38 -7.70
C ILE A 75 4.93 -7.14 -8.50
N ALA A 76 4.25 -6.94 -9.64
CA ALA A 76 4.51 -5.82 -10.54
C ALA A 76 3.90 -4.50 -10.05
N THR A 77 2.87 -4.57 -9.20
CA THR A 77 2.22 -3.39 -8.64
C THR A 77 3.22 -2.54 -7.85
N PRO A 78 3.17 -1.20 -7.97
CA PRO A 78 4.08 -0.33 -7.21
C PRO A 78 3.99 -0.57 -5.72
N GLN A 79 5.13 -0.54 -5.05
CA GLN A 79 5.24 -0.79 -3.62
C GLN A 79 5.96 0.36 -2.93
N LEU A 80 5.42 0.81 -1.82
CA LEU A 80 5.98 1.86 -0.97
C LEU A 80 6.53 1.18 0.27
N VAL A 81 7.86 1.07 0.37
CA VAL A 81 8.51 0.37 1.48
C VAL A 81 8.72 1.35 2.62
N VAL A 82 8.16 1.03 3.77
CA VAL A 82 8.24 1.83 4.99
C VAL A 82 8.78 0.98 6.15
N ALA A 83 9.25 1.64 7.19
CA ALA A 83 9.74 0.94 8.38
C ALA A 83 8.59 0.31 9.19
N ASP A 84 7.42 0.96 9.20
CA ASP A 84 6.25 0.51 9.96
C ASP A 84 4.98 0.92 9.24
N THR A 85 4.22 -0.06 8.76
CA THR A 85 3.01 0.19 7.99
C THR A 85 1.89 0.83 8.82
N ARG A 86 1.83 0.55 10.12
CA ARG A 86 0.84 1.16 11.00
C ARG A 86 1.13 2.64 11.21
N LEU A 87 2.39 3.00 11.39
CA LEU A 87 2.78 4.40 11.49
C LEU A 87 2.50 5.14 10.18
N ALA A 88 2.78 4.50 9.06
CA ALA A 88 2.51 5.09 7.74
C ALA A 88 1.02 5.36 7.57
N LEU A 89 0.16 4.42 7.97
CA LEU A 89 -1.29 4.60 7.91
C LEU A 89 -1.73 5.79 8.77
N GLY A 90 -1.19 5.91 9.97
CA GLY A 90 -1.47 7.03 10.87
C GLY A 90 -1.04 8.37 10.29
N GLN A 91 0.11 8.41 9.61
CA GLN A 91 0.60 9.64 8.97
C GLN A 91 -0.33 10.10 7.85
N LEU A 92 -0.84 9.17 7.07
CA LEU A 92 -1.73 9.49 5.95
C LEU A 92 -3.13 9.86 6.44
N ALA A 93 -3.57 9.32 7.57
CA ALA A 93 -4.90 9.54 8.11
C ALA A 93 -5.07 10.88 8.84
N LYS A 94 -4.01 11.60 9.03
CA LYS A 94 -4.08 12.92 9.72
C LYS A 94 -4.79 13.99 8.91
#